data_bb472c215e59b6802ebc4e8ade80ef33
#
_entry.id   bb472c215e59b6802ebc4e8ade80ef33
#
_cell.length_a   1.000
_cell.length_b   1.000
_cell.length_c   1.000
_cell.angle_alpha   90.00
_cell.angle_beta   90.00
_cell.angle_gamma   90.00
#
_symmetry.space_group_name_H-M   'P 1'
#
loop_
_entity.id
_entity.type
_entity.pdbx_description
1 polymer ?
#
loop_
_entity_poly.entity_id
_entity_poly.type
_entity_poly.pdbx_seq_one_letter_code
_entity_poly.pdbx_strand_id
1 'polypeptide(L)'
;MVTGSESAGKIRYVVCNGDEGDPGAFMDRSVMEGDPHRMIEGMMLAAYAVQAQEGYIYVRAEYPLAVRRLQIAIAQAEEKGLLGENILGTGFSFKLHINRGAGAFVCGEGSALTASIEGKRGMPRVKPPRTVEQGLWEKPTVLNNVETYANIPMIIKNGADWYSRIGTPQSPGTKAFALTGNVKNTGLIEVPMGISLREIIFDIGGGIKDDKGFKAVQIGGPSGGCLVESQLDSKMDFDSLSKIGAMIGSGGLVVMDEDTCMVEVARFFMNFTQRESCGKCVPCREGTKRMLEILERIVAGNGEMSDLDELEELADMIENTALCGLGKSAPKPVVSTIHAFRKEYEEHIIDKKCRAGVCSNLRVFKIDPEKCKGCSKCAKNCPVNAITGKIKSPFTIDNSKCIKCGSCIDNCPFGAVYTE
;
A
#
# COMPACT_ATOMS: atom_id res chain seq x y z
N MET A 1 -10.37 2.70 27.14
CA MET A 1 -11.63 3.42 27.47
C MET A 1 -11.34 4.30 28.67
N VAL A 2 -11.63 5.59 28.56
CA VAL A 2 -11.57 6.49 29.71
C VAL A 2 -12.85 6.26 30.49
N THR A 3 -12.83 5.35 31.43
CA THR A 3 -13.93 5.12 32.37
C THR A 3 -13.56 5.78 33.69
N GLY A 4 -14.40 6.68 34.19
CA GLY A 4 -14.32 7.12 35.56
C GLY A 4 -14.57 8.61 35.77
N SER A 5 -15.09 8.91 36.95
CA SER A 5 -15.47 10.23 37.46
C SER A 5 -14.36 11.31 37.47
N GLU A 6 -13.10 10.92 37.30
CA GLU A 6 -11.95 11.84 37.22
C GLU A 6 -11.81 12.61 35.90
N SER A 7 -12.60 12.27 34.88
CA SER A 7 -12.53 12.87 33.56
C SER A 7 -13.65 13.85 33.21
N ALA A 8 -14.56 14.12 34.14
CA ALA A 8 -15.60 15.13 33.95
C ALA A 8 -14.97 16.52 33.77
N GLY A 9 -15.27 17.19 32.65
CA GLY A 9 -14.74 18.53 32.32
C GLY A 9 -13.40 18.56 31.58
N LYS A 10 -12.77 17.40 31.25
CA LYS A 10 -11.57 17.38 30.40
C LYS A 10 -11.94 17.48 28.91
N ILE A 11 -11.23 18.33 28.17
CA ILE A 11 -11.33 18.44 26.72
C ILE A 11 -10.89 17.10 26.10
N ARG A 12 -11.68 16.60 25.14
CA ARG A 12 -11.44 15.38 24.38
C ARG A 12 -11.70 15.63 22.91
N TYR A 13 -10.99 14.91 22.06
CA TYR A 13 -11.12 15.01 20.61
C TYR A 13 -11.46 13.67 19.98
N VAL A 14 -12.17 13.75 18.84
CA VAL A 14 -12.41 12.63 17.94
C VAL A 14 -11.74 12.94 16.62
N VAL A 15 -10.91 12.01 16.13
CA VAL A 15 -10.16 12.18 14.88
C VAL A 15 -10.46 11.02 13.94
N CYS A 16 -10.80 11.37 12.71
CA CYS A 16 -10.92 10.42 11.60
C CYS A 16 -9.65 10.44 10.77
N ASN A 17 -9.02 9.28 10.66
CA ASN A 17 -7.84 9.07 9.82
C ASN A 17 -8.29 8.67 8.41
N GLY A 18 -8.24 9.61 7.47
CA GLY A 18 -8.42 9.43 6.04
C GLY A 18 -7.11 9.65 5.25
N ASP A 19 -5.95 9.46 5.89
CA ASP A 19 -4.64 9.49 5.22
C ASP A 19 -4.32 8.15 4.57
N GLU A 20 -5.02 7.84 3.49
CA GLU A 20 -4.88 6.61 2.71
C GLU A 20 -3.75 6.75 1.70
N GLY A 21 -2.54 6.36 2.10
CA GLY A 21 -1.32 6.53 1.31
C GLY A 21 -0.79 5.26 0.65
N ASP A 22 -1.37 4.09 0.92
CA ASP A 22 -0.94 2.80 0.36
C ASP A 22 -1.10 2.78 -1.16
N PRO A 23 -0.05 2.39 -1.93
CA PRO A 23 -0.19 2.18 -3.36
C PRO A 23 -1.26 1.15 -3.69
N GLY A 24 -2.26 1.54 -4.50
CA GLY A 24 -3.38 0.69 -4.88
C GLY A 24 -4.57 0.69 -3.93
N ALA A 25 -4.52 1.39 -2.79
CA ALA A 25 -5.63 1.52 -1.86
C ALA A 25 -6.49 2.76 -2.16
N PHE A 26 -7.83 2.61 -2.12
CA PHE A 26 -8.79 3.70 -2.34
C PHE A 26 -10.14 3.48 -1.63
N MET A 27 -10.17 2.66 -0.58
CA MET A 27 -11.38 2.34 0.18
C MET A 27 -11.91 3.55 0.93
N ASP A 28 -11.06 4.21 1.71
CA ASP A 28 -11.41 5.38 2.51
C ASP A 28 -11.85 6.55 1.64
N ARG A 29 -11.13 6.77 0.54
CA ARG A 29 -11.51 7.73 -0.49
C ARG A 29 -12.93 7.47 -1.00
N SER A 30 -13.25 6.22 -1.32
CA SER A 30 -14.55 5.83 -1.85
C SER A 30 -15.69 6.11 -0.87
N VAL A 31 -15.48 5.88 0.43
CA VAL A 31 -16.45 6.23 1.48
C VAL A 31 -16.63 7.74 1.59
N MET A 32 -15.53 8.50 1.67
CA MET A 32 -15.60 9.96 1.78
C MET A 32 -16.22 10.64 0.56
N GLU A 33 -16.09 10.05 -0.62
CA GLU A 33 -16.68 10.54 -1.85
C GLU A 33 -18.13 10.06 -2.06
N GLY A 34 -18.44 8.82 -1.66
CA GLY A 34 -19.72 8.17 -1.94
C GLY A 34 -20.78 8.36 -0.84
N ASP A 35 -20.39 8.20 0.42
CA ASP A 35 -21.27 8.30 1.59
C ASP A 35 -20.58 8.97 2.79
N PRO A 36 -20.23 10.28 2.68
CA PRO A 36 -19.58 11.00 3.77
C PRO A 36 -20.47 11.13 5.01
N HIS A 37 -21.80 11.16 4.85
CA HIS A 37 -22.73 11.29 5.98
C HIS A 37 -22.63 10.10 6.95
N ARG A 38 -22.50 8.87 6.45
CA ARG A 38 -22.35 7.68 7.28
C ARG A 38 -21.11 7.76 8.18
N MET A 39 -19.98 8.20 7.63
CA MET A 39 -18.75 8.39 8.40
C MET A 39 -18.91 9.50 9.44
N ILE A 40 -19.52 10.64 9.07
CA ILE A 40 -19.80 11.76 9.97
C ILE A 40 -20.71 11.32 11.13
N GLU A 41 -21.77 10.57 10.85
CA GLU A 41 -22.66 9.99 11.87
C GLU A 41 -21.88 9.10 12.85
N GLY A 42 -20.98 8.24 12.33
CA GLY A 42 -20.11 7.42 13.18
C GLY A 42 -19.19 8.23 14.07
N MET A 43 -18.64 9.33 13.57
CA MET A 43 -17.84 10.26 14.37
C MET A 43 -18.68 10.95 15.44
N MET A 44 -19.91 11.36 15.14
CA MET A 44 -20.85 11.96 16.10
C MET A 44 -21.20 10.98 17.22
N LEU A 45 -21.50 9.73 16.88
CA LEU A 45 -21.77 8.67 17.86
C LEU A 45 -20.58 8.42 18.79
N ALA A 46 -19.37 8.38 18.23
CA ALA A 46 -18.15 8.27 19.01
C ALA A 46 -17.92 9.50 19.90
N ALA A 47 -18.16 10.71 19.38
CA ALA A 47 -18.05 11.95 20.14
C ALA A 47 -19.04 12.00 21.30
N TYR A 48 -20.28 11.60 21.06
CA TYR A 48 -21.30 11.50 22.11
C TYR A 48 -20.89 10.52 23.21
N ALA A 49 -20.40 9.34 22.83
CA ALA A 49 -19.98 8.30 23.78
C ALA A 49 -18.81 8.74 24.67
N VAL A 50 -17.87 9.54 24.14
CA VAL A 50 -16.70 10.00 24.89
C VAL A 50 -16.84 11.45 25.39
N GLN A 51 -17.98 12.11 25.11
CA GLN A 51 -18.26 13.51 25.45
C GLN A 51 -17.21 14.48 24.86
N ALA A 52 -16.83 14.24 23.62
CA ALA A 52 -15.97 15.16 22.86
C ALA A 52 -16.82 16.25 22.20
N GLN A 53 -16.34 17.48 22.17
CA GLN A 53 -17.03 18.62 21.57
C GLN A 53 -16.46 19.02 20.19
N GLU A 54 -15.26 18.54 19.88
CA GLU A 54 -14.60 18.81 18.60
C GLU A 54 -14.05 17.53 17.97
N GLY A 55 -14.12 17.48 16.64
CA GLY A 55 -13.55 16.42 15.84
C GLY A 55 -12.81 16.93 14.61
N TYR A 56 -11.90 16.13 14.10
CA TYR A 56 -11.07 16.44 12.96
C TYR A 56 -11.08 15.28 11.97
N ILE A 57 -11.38 15.59 10.70
CA ILE A 57 -11.23 14.65 9.59
C ILE A 57 -9.92 15.00 8.91
N TYR A 58 -8.93 14.10 9.01
CA TYR A 58 -7.66 14.24 8.32
C TYR A 58 -7.77 13.55 6.96
N VAL A 59 -7.72 14.32 5.88
CA VAL A 59 -7.88 13.83 4.50
C VAL A 59 -6.72 14.33 3.65
N ARG A 60 -6.27 13.52 2.69
CA ARG A 60 -5.19 13.89 1.76
C ARG A 60 -5.61 15.05 0.85
N ALA A 61 -4.71 16.02 0.65
CA ALA A 61 -4.94 17.12 -0.30
C ALA A 61 -5.12 16.62 -1.74
N GLU A 62 -4.62 15.42 -2.05
CA GLU A 62 -4.75 14.72 -3.34
C GLU A 62 -6.16 14.17 -3.60
N TYR A 63 -7.07 14.25 -2.61
CA TYR A 63 -8.47 13.85 -2.72
C TYR A 63 -9.42 15.05 -2.77
N PRO A 64 -9.33 15.92 -3.78
CA PRO A 64 -10.11 17.16 -3.82
C PRO A 64 -11.62 16.94 -3.85
N LEU A 65 -12.08 15.83 -4.47
CA LEU A 65 -13.51 15.49 -4.48
C LEU A 65 -13.99 15.05 -3.11
N ALA A 66 -13.22 14.25 -2.37
CA ALA A 66 -13.52 13.86 -0.99
C ALA A 66 -13.63 15.10 -0.09
N VAL A 67 -12.67 16.02 -0.16
CA VAL A 67 -12.71 17.29 0.58
C VAL A 67 -13.98 18.07 0.29
N ARG A 68 -14.34 18.23 -1.00
CA ARG A 68 -15.56 18.95 -1.40
C ARG A 68 -16.83 18.25 -0.89
N ARG A 69 -16.90 16.93 -0.99
CA ARG A 69 -18.07 16.15 -0.51
C ARG A 69 -18.21 16.23 1.00
N LEU A 70 -17.12 16.14 1.75
CA LEU A 70 -17.11 16.33 3.19
C LEU A 70 -17.57 17.73 3.60
N GLN A 71 -17.11 18.78 2.92
CA GLN A 71 -17.57 20.15 3.20
C GLN A 71 -19.08 20.31 3.00
N ILE A 72 -19.61 19.73 1.92
CA ILE A 72 -21.07 19.76 1.65
C ILE A 72 -21.81 18.98 2.74
N ALA A 73 -21.34 17.79 3.09
CA ALA A 73 -22.01 16.94 4.08
C ALA A 73 -22.01 17.56 5.48
N ILE A 74 -20.90 18.18 5.89
CA ILE A 74 -20.83 18.92 7.18
C ILE A 74 -21.83 20.07 7.18
N ALA A 75 -21.82 20.92 6.13
CA ALA A 75 -22.74 22.05 6.05
C ALA A 75 -24.20 21.60 6.08
N GLN A 76 -24.58 20.53 5.38
CA GLN A 76 -25.92 19.96 5.41
C GLN A 76 -26.30 19.42 6.79
N ALA A 77 -25.37 18.80 7.51
CA ALA A 77 -25.58 18.30 8.86
C ALA A 77 -25.77 19.45 9.87
N GLU A 78 -24.99 20.54 9.72
CA GLU A 78 -25.14 21.76 10.53
C GLU A 78 -26.50 22.45 10.28
N GLU A 79 -26.88 22.60 9.00
CA GLU A 79 -28.20 23.18 8.62
C GLU A 79 -29.38 22.41 9.24
N LYS A 80 -29.26 21.09 9.35
CA LYS A 80 -30.26 20.20 9.94
C LYS A 80 -30.17 20.08 11.47
N GLY A 81 -29.25 20.79 12.13
CA GLY A 81 -29.06 20.73 13.58
C GLY A 81 -28.51 19.35 14.06
N LEU A 82 -27.87 18.61 13.15
CA LEU A 82 -27.20 17.33 13.46
C LEU A 82 -25.74 17.52 13.83
N LEU A 83 -25.16 18.69 13.53
CA LEU A 83 -23.82 19.13 13.96
C LEU A 83 -23.96 20.55 14.54
N GLY A 84 -22.90 20.97 15.29
CA GLY A 84 -22.84 22.28 15.91
C GLY A 84 -23.30 22.28 17.37
N GLU A 85 -24.07 23.29 17.78
CA GLU A 85 -24.48 23.47 19.17
C GLU A 85 -25.84 22.81 19.44
N ASN A 86 -25.99 22.26 20.65
CA ASN A 86 -27.25 21.70 21.16
C ASN A 86 -27.98 20.77 20.19
N ILE A 87 -27.25 19.79 19.68
CA ILE A 87 -27.70 18.81 18.68
C ILE A 87 -29.01 18.15 19.14
N LEU A 88 -30.04 18.23 18.31
CA LEU A 88 -31.39 17.69 18.57
C LEU A 88 -31.99 18.13 19.93
N GLY A 89 -31.57 19.25 20.50
CA GLY A 89 -32.04 19.75 21.79
C GLY A 89 -31.54 18.96 23.02
N THR A 90 -30.51 18.14 22.86
CA THR A 90 -29.99 17.23 23.92
C THR A 90 -28.99 17.90 24.86
N GLY A 91 -28.56 19.13 24.60
CA GLY A 91 -27.44 19.78 25.28
C GLY A 91 -26.07 19.35 24.80
N PHE A 92 -25.97 18.33 23.96
CA PHE A 92 -24.72 17.90 23.35
C PHE A 92 -24.36 18.81 22.16
N SER A 93 -23.06 19.16 22.07
CA SER A 93 -22.55 19.99 20.98
C SER A 93 -21.32 19.29 20.40
N PHE A 94 -21.21 19.25 19.07
CA PHE A 94 -20.09 18.67 18.39
C PHE A 94 -19.80 19.40 17.08
N LYS A 95 -18.55 19.87 16.94
CA LYS A 95 -18.09 20.59 15.76
C LYS A 95 -17.04 19.77 15.00
N LEU A 96 -17.17 19.69 13.69
CA LEU A 96 -16.25 18.99 12.83
C LEU A 96 -15.41 19.93 11.99
N HIS A 97 -14.13 19.62 11.88
CA HIS A 97 -13.15 20.33 11.07
C HIS A 97 -12.51 19.40 10.05
N ILE A 98 -12.22 19.91 8.86
CA ILE A 98 -11.45 19.19 7.85
C ILE A 98 -10.01 19.71 7.89
N ASN A 99 -9.05 18.80 8.09
CA ASN A 99 -7.65 19.08 7.99
C ASN A 99 -7.08 18.37 6.75
N ARG A 100 -6.43 19.11 5.86
CA ARG A 100 -5.86 18.58 4.63
C ARG A 100 -4.38 18.30 4.82
N GLY A 101 -4.04 16.99 4.78
CA GLY A 101 -2.65 16.53 4.81
C GLY A 101 -1.96 16.73 3.47
N ALA A 102 -0.65 16.95 3.49
CA ALA A 102 0.18 17.13 2.30
C ALA A 102 0.54 15.81 1.57
N GLY A 103 -0.13 14.71 1.90
CA GLY A 103 0.04 13.42 1.24
C GLY A 103 1.19 12.53 1.76
N ALA A 104 1.83 12.88 2.86
CA ALA A 104 2.88 12.06 3.45
C ALA A 104 2.31 10.81 4.13
N PHE A 105 2.66 9.62 3.65
CA PHE A 105 2.20 8.34 4.18
C PHE A 105 2.45 8.15 5.69
N VAL A 106 3.56 8.69 6.19
CA VAL A 106 3.87 8.66 7.62
C VAL A 106 2.81 9.35 8.49
N CYS A 107 2.04 10.29 7.93
CA CYS A 107 0.95 10.97 8.64
C CYS A 107 -0.26 10.07 8.91
N GLY A 108 -0.35 8.88 8.29
CA GLY A 108 -1.28 7.82 8.67
C GLY A 108 -1.00 7.21 10.05
N GLU A 109 0.22 7.37 10.60
CA GLU A 109 0.51 7.00 11.99
C GLU A 109 -0.12 8.02 12.97
N GLY A 110 -0.88 7.53 13.95
CA GLY A 110 -1.73 8.38 14.78
C GLY A 110 -1.03 9.55 15.49
N SER A 111 0.20 9.38 15.97
CA SER A 111 0.92 10.48 16.62
C SER A 111 1.53 11.48 15.62
N ALA A 112 1.89 11.02 14.43
CA ALA A 112 2.31 11.89 13.33
C ALA A 112 1.10 12.69 12.78
N LEU A 113 -0.06 12.05 12.68
CA LEU A 113 -1.30 12.68 12.26
C LEU A 113 -1.73 13.80 13.20
N THR A 114 -1.73 13.54 14.53
CA THR A 114 -2.04 14.58 15.52
C THR A 114 -1.05 15.73 15.48
N ALA A 115 0.24 15.46 15.34
CA ALA A 115 1.26 16.51 15.18
C ALA A 115 1.03 17.35 13.92
N SER A 116 0.60 16.72 12.82
CA SER A 116 0.27 17.42 11.57
C SER A 116 -0.95 18.34 11.73
N ILE A 117 -2.02 17.89 12.41
CA ILE A 117 -3.19 18.74 12.72
C ILE A 117 -2.77 19.95 13.56
N GLU A 118 -1.83 19.77 14.50
CA GLU A 118 -1.28 20.83 15.36
C GLU A 118 -0.37 21.82 14.59
N GLY A 119 -0.16 21.63 13.28
CA GLY A 119 0.74 22.45 12.47
C GLY A 119 2.22 22.14 12.69
N LYS A 120 2.53 21.04 13.37
CA LYS A 120 3.89 20.55 13.59
C LYS A 120 4.32 19.61 12.47
N ARG A 121 5.61 19.30 12.39
CA ARG A 121 6.11 18.28 11.47
C ARG A 121 5.48 16.91 11.83
N GLY A 122 4.90 16.22 10.84
CA GLY A 122 4.25 14.91 11.00
C GLY A 122 5.27 13.80 11.29
N MET A 123 5.78 13.76 12.51
CA MET A 123 6.75 12.77 12.96
C MET A 123 6.16 11.94 14.09
N PRO A 124 6.25 10.59 14.03
CA PRO A 124 5.83 9.71 15.10
C PRO A 124 6.58 9.97 16.42
N ARG A 125 5.89 9.74 17.53
CA ARG A 125 6.48 9.72 18.86
C ARG A 125 6.52 8.33 19.45
N VAL A 126 7.34 8.14 20.48
CA VAL A 126 7.38 6.89 21.25
C VAL A 126 6.06 6.71 22.00
N LYS A 127 5.57 5.50 22.08
CA LYS A 127 4.42 5.10 22.89
C LYS A 127 4.88 4.19 24.04
N PRO A 128 4.39 4.31 25.28
CA PRO A 128 3.38 5.25 25.75
C PRO A 128 3.91 6.71 25.85
N PRO A 129 3.04 7.73 25.96
CA PRO A 129 1.57 7.66 26.07
C PRO A 129 0.87 7.35 24.73
N ARG A 130 -0.29 6.67 24.80
CA ARG A 130 -1.15 6.42 23.62
C ARG A 130 -1.97 7.68 23.29
N THR A 131 -2.52 7.76 22.08
CA THR A 131 -3.36 8.88 21.64
C THR A 131 -4.59 9.07 22.53
N VAL A 132 -5.16 7.98 23.04
CA VAL A 132 -6.30 8.02 23.99
C VAL A 132 -5.94 8.61 25.36
N GLU A 133 -4.67 8.64 25.69
CA GLU A 133 -4.14 9.23 26.93
C GLU A 133 -3.67 10.67 26.69
N GLN A 134 -2.91 10.86 25.62
CA GLN A 134 -2.30 12.12 25.23
C GLN A 134 -2.19 12.19 23.69
N GLY A 135 -3.21 12.72 23.06
CA GLY A 135 -3.32 12.88 21.59
C GLY A 135 -3.19 14.34 21.17
N LEU A 136 -4.19 14.83 20.45
CA LEU A 136 -4.27 16.18 19.91
C LEU A 136 -4.20 17.23 21.03
N TRP A 137 -3.27 18.18 20.90
CA TRP A 137 -2.95 19.20 21.92
C TRP A 137 -2.79 18.63 23.34
N GLU A 138 -2.16 17.45 23.39
CA GLU A 138 -1.90 16.73 24.66
C GLU A 138 -3.18 16.31 25.42
N LYS A 139 -4.33 16.25 24.72
CA LYS A 139 -5.60 15.83 25.29
C LYS A 139 -5.98 14.43 24.84
N PRO A 140 -6.79 13.70 25.64
CA PRO A 140 -7.33 12.41 25.23
C PRO A 140 -8.03 12.49 23.87
N THR A 141 -7.62 11.62 22.95
CA THR A 141 -8.11 11.65 21.57
C THR A 141 -8.46 10.24 21.11
N VAL A 142 -9.72 10.06 20.67
CA VAL A 142 -10.17 8.85 19.99
C VAL A 142 -9.87 9.01 18.50
N LEU A 143 -8.99 8.18 17.98
CA LEU A 143 -8.58 8.19 16.58
C LEU A 143 -8.92 6.84 15.95
N ASN A 144 -9.74 6.86 14.89
CA ASN A 144 -10.09 5.70 14.09
C ASN A 144 -10.03 6.01 12.60
N ASN A 145 -10.02 4.95 11.79
CA ASN A 145 -10.04 5.03 10.33
C ASN A 145 -11.45 5.37 9.81
N VAL A 146 -11.54 5.84 8.57
CA VAL A 146 -12.79 6.17 7.85
C VAL A 146 -13.76 4.99 7.82
N GLU A 147 -13.29 3.82 7.41
CA GLU A 147 -14.12 2.62 7.32
C GLU A 147 -14.67 2.20 8.70
N THR A 148 -13.87 2.36 9.76
CA THR A 148 -14.30 2.09 11.14
C THR A 148 -15.48 2.98 11.52
N TYR A 149 -15.38 4.31 11.29
CA TYR A 149 -16.49 5.21 11.57
C TYR A 149 -17.71 4.93 10.71
N ALA A 150 -17.53 4.59 9.44
CA ALA A 150 -18.65 4.28 8.54
C ALA A 150 -19.43 3.01 8.95
N ASN A 151 -18.84 2.09 9.69
CA ASN A 151 -19.52 0.90 10.20
C ASN A 151 -20.36 1.15 11.45
N ILE A 152 -20.00 2.14 12.28
CA ILE A 152 -20.66 2.39 13.58
C ILE A 152 -22.19 2.62 13.44
N PRO A 153 -22.71 3.46 12.52
CA PRO A 153 -24.15 3.68 12.41
C PRO A 153 -24.94 2.41 12.12
N MET A 154 -24.40 1.55 11.26
CA MET A 154 -25.07 0.28 10.91
C MET A 154 -25.07 -0.70 12.07
N ILE A 155 -23.99 -0.72 12.87
CA ILE A 155 -23.91 -1.56 14.08
C ILE A 155 -24.92 -1.09 15.12
N ILE A 156 -25.02 0.22 15.35
CA ILE A 156 -25.99 0.79 16.31
C ILE A 156 -27.43 0.52 15.85
N LYS A 157 -27.72 0.69 14.56
CA LYS A 157 -29.06 0.49 14.00
C LYS A 157 -29.52 -0.97 14.05
N ASN A 158 -28.64 -1.92 13.73
CA ASN A 158 -28.98 -3.35 13.57
C ASN A 158 -28.64 -4.19 14.80
N GLY A 159 -27.83 -3.66 15.72
CA GLY A 159 -27.37 -4.32 16.93
C GLY A 159 -26.05 -5.09 16.76
N ALA A 160 -25.37 -5.30 17.89
CA ALA A 160 -24.07 -5.95 17.92
C ALA A 160 -24.15 -7.44 17.45
N ASP A 161 -25.23 -8.13 17.78
CA ASP A 161 -25.46 -9.51 17.38
C ASP A 161 -25.57 -9.69 15.86
N TRP A 162 -26.15 -8.69 15.18
CA TRP A 162 -26.20 -8.69 13.73
C TRP A 162 -24.79 -8.63 13.13
N TYR A 163 -23.95 -7.71 13.63
CA TYR A 163 -22.59 -7.52 13.12
C TYR A 163 -21.69 -8.70 13.43
N SER A 164 -21.80 -9.27 14.63
CA SER A 164 -20.98 -10.40 15.08
C SER A 164 -21.24 -11.71 14.34
N ARG A 165 -22.41 -11.84 13.67
CA ARG A 165 -22.73 -13.00 12.82
C ARG A 165 -22.11 -12.96 11.44
N ILE A 166 -21.58 -11.80 11.03
CA ILE A 166 -20.88 -11.63 9.77
C ILE A 166 -19.37 -11.78 10.04
N GLY A 167 -18.66 -12.49 9.21
CA GLY A 167 -17.22 -12.68 9.39
C GLY A 167 -16.85 -13.85 10.28
N THR A 168 -15.73 -13.75 10.98
CA THR A 168 -15.23 -14.76 11.92
C THR A 168 -15.43 -14.32 13.36
N PRO A 169 -15.42 -15.25 14.36
CA PRO A 169 -15.56 -14.86 15.77
C PRO A 169 -14.53 -13.84 16.26
N GLN A 170 -13.31 -13.89 15.73
CA GLN A 170 -12.22 -12.99 16.10
C GLN A 170 -12.16 -11.72 15.23
N SER A 171 -12.73 -11.79 14.03
CA SER A 171 -12.79 -10.68 13.09
C SER A 171 -14.21 -10.54 12.53
N PRO A 172 -15.15 -10.01 13.34
CA PRO A 172 -16.55 -9.85 12.89
C PRO A 172 -16.69 -8.71 11.88
N GLY A 173 -17.75 -8.80 11.07
CA GLY A 173 -18.13 -7.79 10.10
C GLY A 173 -17.57 -8.04 8.71
N THR A 174 -17.58 -6.96 7.94
CA THR A 174 -17.05 -6.91 6.56
C THR A 174 -15.77 -6.10 6.49
N LYS A 175 -15.06 -6.25 5.38
CA LYS A 175 -13.90 -5.41 5.02
C LYS A 175 -13.97 -5.03 3.56
N ALA A 176 -13.73 -3.75 3.30
CA ALA A 176 -13.55 -3.25 1.94
C ALA A 176 -12.10 -3.51 1.48
N PHE A 177 -11.94 -4.07 0.28
CA PHE A 177 -10.65 -4.26 -0.37
C PHE A 177 -10.59 -3.54 -1.71
N ALA A 178 -9.45 -2.91 -1.99
CA ALA A 178 -9.11 -2.43 -3.31
C ALA A 178 -8.37 -3.55 -4.06
N LEU A 179 -9.08 -4.21 -4.97
CA LEU A 179 -8.55 -5.28 -5.80
C LEU A 179 -7.94 -4.69 -7.07
N THR A 180 -6.62 -4.80 -7.22
CA THR A 180 -5.83 -4.18 -8.28
C THR A 180 -4.78 -5.13 -8.85
N GLY A 181 -3.99 -4.66 -9.81
CA GLY A 181 -2.93 -5.44 -10.46
C GLY A 181 -3.44 -6.26 -11.65
N ASN A 182 -2.89 -7.46 -11.82
CA ASN A 182 -3.13 -8.32 -12.98
C ASN A 182 -4.35 -9.25 -12.81
N VAL A 183 -5.44 -8.73 -12.30
CA VAL A 183 -6.75 -9.40 -12.16
C VAL A 183 -7.71 -8.89 -13.23
N LYS A 184 -8.64 -9.73 -13.70
CA LYS A 184 -9.59 -9.36 -14.79
C LYS A 184 -10.49 -8.20 -14.38
N ASN A 185 -11.09 -8.27 -13.17
CA ASN A 185 -11.99 -7.26 -12.65
C ASN A 185 -11.31 -6.52 -11.50
N THR A 186 -10.80 -5.33 -11.79
CA THR A 186 -10.24 -4.43 -10.77
C THR A 186 -11.35 -3.56 -10.18
N GLY A 187 -11.27 -3.22 -8.89
CA GLY A 187 -12.24 -2.33 -8.27
C GLY A 187 -12.26 -2.41 -6.76
N LEU A 188 -13.27 -1.76 -6.19
CA LEU A 188 -13.57 -1.84 -4.76
C LEU A 188 -14.57 -2.98 -4.54
N ILE A 189 -14.25 -3.85 -3.59
CA ILE A 189 -15.13 -4.94 -3.15
C ILE A 189 -15.35 -4.86 -1.65
N GLU A 190 -16.53 -5.20 -1.18
CA GLU A 190 -16.81 -5.41 0.23
C GLU A 190 -17.18 -6.87 0.45
N VAL A 191 -16.50 -7.53 1.37
CA VAL A 191 -16.64 -8.97 1.63
C VAL A 191 -16.68 -9.27 3.12
N PRO A 192 -17.31 -10.37 3.55
CA PRO A 192 -17.23 -10.83 4.94
C PRO A 192 -15.78 -11.13 5.32
N MET A 193 -15.39 -10.75 6.53
CA MET A 193 -14.11 -11.19 7.08
C MET A 193 -14.03 -12.73 7.12
N GLY A 194 -12.86 -13.27 6.79
CA GLY A 194 -12.65 -14.73 6.73
C GLY A 194 -12.97 -15.38 5.39
N ILE A 195 -13.39 -14.63 4.36
CA ILE A 195 -13.40 -15.10 2.97
C ILE A 195 -11.99 -15.55 2.57
N SER A 196 -11.85 -16.51 1.67
CA SER A 196 -10.55 -16.92 1.19
C SER A 196 -10.00 -15.95 0.14
N LEU A 197 -8.68 -15.88 0.08
CA LEU A 197 -8.01 -15.09 -0.96
C LEU A 197 -8.32 -15.62 -2.37
N ARG A 198 -8.52 -16.94 -2.50
CA ARG A 198 -8.93 -17.59 -3.74
C ARG A 198 -10.28 -17.08 -4.24
N GLU A 199 -11.31 -17.03 -3.38
CA GLU A 199 -12.63 -16.50 -3.72
C GLU A 199 -12.54 -15.03 -4.17
N ILE A 200 -11.72 -14.22 -3.48
CA ILE A 200 -11.53 -12.81 -3.85
C ILE A 200 -10.94 -12.68 -5.26
N ILE A 201 -9.87 -13.42 -5.56
CA ILE A 201 -9.14 -13.26 -6.82
C ILE A 201 -9.87 -13.92 -7.99
N PHE A 202 -10.37 -15.15 -7.80
CA PHE A 202 -10.90 -15.94 -8.91
C PHE A 202 -12.41 -15.82 -9.09
N ASP A 203 -13.20 -15.83 -8.00
CA ASP A 203 -14.66 -15.78 -8.12
C ASP A 203 -15.15 -14.33 -8.29
N ILE A 204 -14.65 -13.41 -7.46
CA ILE A 204 -15.04 -11.99 -7.53
C ILE A 204 -14.21 -11.26 -8.60
N GLY A 205 -12.88 -11.42 -8.56
CA GLY A 205 -11.94 -10.81 -9.49
C GLY A 205 -11.94 -11.41 -10.89
N GLY A 206 -12.58 -12.58 -11.10
CA GLY A 206 -12.67 -13.27 -12.38
C GLY A 206 -11.39 -13.96 -12.83
N GLY A 207 -10.39 -14.08 -11.96
CA GLY A 207 -9.09 -14.67 -12.25
C GLY A 207 -8.08 -13.71 -12.83
N ILE A 208 -6.97 -14.25 -13.30
CA ILE A 208 -5.82 -13.46 -13.78
C ILE A 208 -6.10 -12.93 -15.18
N LYS A 209 -5.67 -11.70 -15.43
CA LYS A 209 -5.81 -11.03 -16.73
C LYS A 209 -5.09 -11.84 -17.83
N ASP A 210 -5.69 -11.85 -19.01
CA ASP A 210 -5.20 -12.55 -20.21
C ASP A 210 -5.00 -14.07 -19.99
N ASP A 211 -5.74 -14.67 -19.04
CA ASP A 211 -5.68 -16.09 -18.66
C ASP A 211 -4.29 -16.60 -18.29
N LYS A 212 -3.41 -15.71 -17.81
CA LYS A 212 -2.08 -16.05 -17.32
C LYS A 212 -2.13 -16.78 -15.98
N GLY A 213 -0.99 -17.36 -15.60
CA GLY A 213 -0.81 -17.99 -14.30
C GLY A 213 -0.79 -16.98 -13.15
N PHE A 214 -1.43 -17.34 -12.02
CA PHE A 214 -1.28 -16.59 -10.78
C PHE A 214 0.14 -16.77 -10.23
N LYS A 215 0.77 -15.70 -9.81
CA LYS A 215 2.10 -15.75 -9.19
C LYS A 215 2.05 -15.41 -7.71
N ALA A 216 1.48 -14.28 -7.40
CA ALA A 216 1.43 -13.77 -6.03
C ALA A 216 0.41 -12.66 -5.88
N VAL A 217 0.11 -12.30 -4.63
CA VAL A 217 -0.62 -11.08 -4.28
C VAL A 217 0.09 -10.35 -3.15
N GLN A 218 0.33 -9.06 -3.33
CA GLN A 218 0.76 -8.19 -2.22
C GLN A 218 -0.47 -7.75 -1.45
N ILE A 219 -0.46 -7.96 -0.14
CA ILE A 219 -1.50 -7.55 0.79
C ILE A 219 -0.95 -6.59 1.83
N GLY A 220 -1.77 -5.61 2.25
CA GLY A 220 -1.38 -4.64 3.30
C GLY A 220 -0.39 -3.58 2.83
N GLY A 221 -0.30 -3.36 1.52
CA GLY A 221 0.56 -2.34 0.92
C GLY A 221 2.04 -2.50 1.30
N PRO A 222 2.78 -1.40 1.49
CA PRO A 222 4.20 -1.43 1.84
C PRO A 222 4.49 -1.95 3.25
N SER A 223 3.46 -2.11 4.08
CA SER A 223 3.58 -2.66 5.43
C SER A 223 3.28 -4.16 5.52
N GLY A 224 2.80 -4.75 4.43
CA GLY A 224 2.40 -6.13 4.36
C GLY A 224 3.39 -7.04 3.67
N GLY A 225 2.92 -8.20 3.24
CA GLY A 225 3.74 -9.22 2.61
C GLY A 225 3.15 -9.74 1.31
N CYS A 226 3.95 -10.56 0.64
CA CYS A 226 3.58 -11.23 -0.59
C CYS A 226 3.08 -12.64 -0.26
N LEU A 227 1.85 -12.99 -0.69
CA LEU A 227 1.26 -14.31 -0.54
C LEU A 227 1.31 -15.04 -1.88
N VAL A 228 1.59 -16.35 -1.83
CA VAL A 228 1.78 -17.22 -3.00
C VAL A 228 0.63 -18.20 -3.14
N GLU A 229 0.64 -19.01 -4.22
CA GLU A 229 -0.42 -19.95 -4.57
C GLU A 229 -0.80 -20.91 -3.44
N SER A 230 0.16 -21.43 -2.69
CA SER A 230 -0.09 -22.32 -1.55
C SER A 230 -0.84 -21.64 -0.39
N GLN A 231 -0.95 -20.32 -0.41
CA GLN A 231 -1.61 -19.52 0.62
C GLN A 231 -2.98 -18.94 0.14
N LEU A 232 -3.43 -19.27 -1.07
CA LEU A 232 -4.70 -18.78 -1.62
C LEU A 232 -5.94 -19.16 -0.79
N ASP A 233 -5.88 -20.27 -0.09
CA ASP A 233 -7.00 -20.74 0.78
C ASP A 233 -6.92 -20.17 2.20
N SER A 234 -5.98 -19.26 2.45
CA SER A 234 -5.91 -18.54 3.73
C SER A 234 -7.11 -17.62 3.91
N LYS A 235 -7.66 -17.65 5.13
CA LYS A 235 -8.77 -16.75 5.49
C LYS A 235 -8.28 -15.32 5.62
N MET A 236 -9.03 -14.41 5.04
CA MET A 236 -8.80 -12.97 5.10
C MET A 236 -9.35 -12.41 6.42
N ASP A 237 -8.71 -12.79 7.52
CA ASP A 237 -8.95 -12.25 8.84
C ASP A 237 -7.61 -11.91 9.55
N PHE A 238 -7.68 -11.12 10.62
CA PHE A 238 -6.48 -10.60 11.29
C PHE A 238 -5.60 -11.72 11.86
N ASP A 239 -6.21 -12.73 12.49
CA ASP A 239 -5.46 -13.80 13.16
C ASP A 239 -4.84 -14.78 12.16
N SER A 240 -5.59 -15.15 11.11
CA SER A 240 -5.11 -16.08 10.09
C SER A 240 -3.95 -15.52 9.31
N LEU A 241 -4.03 -14.23 8.91
CA LEU A 241 -2.94 -13.57 8.20
C LEU A 241 -1.72 -13.33 9.08
N SER A 242 -1.92 -12.97 10.34
CA SER A 242 -0.82 -12.80 11.30
C SER A 242 -0.01 -14.08 11.49
N LYS A 243 -0.66 -15.25 11.50
CA LYS A 243 0.01 -16.57 11.64
C LYS A 243 0.94 -16.89 10.46
N ILE A 244 0.67 -16.36 9.29
CA ILE A 244 1.50 -16.56 8.08
C ILE A 244 2.41 -15.36 7.80
N GLY A 245 2.59 -14.46 8.78
CA GLY A 245 3.46 -13.29 8.65
C GLY A 245 2.92 -12.15 7.78
N ALA A 246 1.65 -12.23 7.38
CA ALA A 246 0.98 -11.19 6.60
C ALA A 246 0.06 -10.32 7.45
N MET A 247 -0.47 -9.25 6.89
CA MET A 247 -1.43 -8.35 7.53
C MET A 247 -2.41 -7.79 6.49
N ILE A 248 -3.66 -7.54 6.91
CA ILE A 248 -4.67 -6.91 6.03
C ILE A 248 -4.26 -5.49 5.64
N GLY A 249 -3.64 -4.76 6.58
CA GLY A 249 -3.33 -3.35 6.41
C GLY A 249 -4.58 -2.52 6.14
N SER A 250 -4.49 -1.61 5.19
CA SER A 250 -5.64 -0.80 4.73
C SER A 250 -6.65 -1.60 3.92
N GLY A 251 -6.26 -2.70 3.29
CA GLY A 251 -7.11 -3.55 2.43
C GLY A 251 -6.72 -3.46 0.95
N GLY A 252 -5.53 -2.94 0.63
CA GLY A 252 -4.99 -3.00 -0.72
C GLY A 252 -4.57 -4.43 -1.09
N LEU A 253 -5.04 -4.91 -2.24
CA LEU A 253 -4.66 -6.19 -2.85
C LEU A 253 -4.10 -5.91 -4.24
N VAL A 254 -2.81 -6.23 -4.46
CA VAL A 254 -2.16 -6.08 -5.77
C VAL A 254 -1.81 -7.48 -6.29
N VAL A 255 -2.62 -7.96 -7.23
CA VAL A 255 -2.46 -9.28 -7.83
C VAL A 255 -1.37 -9.25 -8.90
N MET A 256 -0.52 -10.26 -8.91
CA MET A 256 0.61 -10.39 -9.82
C MET A 256 0.52 -11.70 -10.59
N ASP A 257 0.79 -11.62 -11.89
CA ASP A 257 0.84 -12.75 -12.81
C ASP A 257 2.25 -13.34 -12.93
N GLU A 258 2.38 -14.41 -13.70
CA GLU A 258 3.63 -15.12 -13.97
C GLU A 258 4.74 -14.24 -14.59
N ASP A 259 4.36 -13.18 -15.30
CA ASP A 259 5.30 -12.24 -15.94
C ASP A 259 5.76 -11.11 -15.01
N THR A 260 5.38 -11.12 -13.74
CA THR A 260 5.80 -10.11 -12.77
C THR A 260 7.18 -10.47 -12.17
N CYS A 261 8.10 -9.52 -12.15
CA CYS A 261 9.40 -9.69 -11.49
C CYS A 261 9.30 -9.38 -10.00
N MET A 262 9.57 -10.36 -9.15
CA MET A 262 9.42 -10.20 -7.71
C MET A 262 10.55 -9.36 -7.08
N VAL A 263 11.73 -9.33 -7.70
CA VAL A 263 12.84 -8.46 -7.27
C VAL A 263 12.49 -6.98 -7.51
N GLU A 264 11.86 -6.67 -8.66
CA GLU A 264 11.40 -5.32 -8.97
C GLU A 264 10.22 -4.89 -8.07
N VAL A 265 9.33 -5.82 -7.71
CA VAL A 265 8.25 -5.58 -6.73
C VAL A 265 8.85 -5.22 -5.37
N ALA A 266 9.83 -5.96 -4.89
CA ALA A 266 10.53 -5.64 -3.64
C ALA A 266 11.21 -4.26 -3.70
N ARG A 267 11.91 -3.97 -4.80
CA ARG A 267 12.54 -2.65 -5.02
C ARG A 267 11.51 -1.52 -5.05
N PHE A 268 10.36 -1.72 -5.70
CA PHE A 268 9.29 -0.73 -5.77
C PHE A 268 8.77 -0.37 -4.37
N PHE A 269 8.43 -1.37 -3.55
CA PHE A 269 7.93 -1.12 -2.19
C PHE A 269 9.00 -0.51 -1.28
N MET A 270 10.25 -0.95 -1.40
CA MET A 270 11.35 -0.37 -0.63
C MET A 270 11.61 1.09 -1.03
N ASN A 271 11.59 1.42 -2.33
CA ASN A 271 11.71 2.79 -2.81
C ASN A 271 10.57 3.68 -2.30
N PHE A 272 9.33 3.17 -2.29
CA PHE A 272 8.21 3.88 -1.70
C PHE A 272 8.45 4.16 -0.22
N THR A 273 8.76 3.13 0.58
CA THR A 273 8.95 3.28 2.03
C THR A 273 10.13 4.19 2.38
N GLN A 274 11.22 4.11 1.63
CA GLN A 274 12.38 4.99 1.80
C GLN A 274 12.01 6.46 1.59
N ARG A 275 11.21 6.77 0.55
CA ARG A 275 10.74 8.14 0.27
C ARG A 275 9.76 8.66 1.32
N GLU A 276 8.95 7.78 1.88
CA GLU A 276 7.94 8.10 2.90
C GLU A 276 8.50 8.11 4.33
N SER A 277 9.76 7.77 4.51
CA SER A 277 10.41 7.84 5.82
C SER A 277 10.47 9.29 6.32
N CYS A 278 9.99 9.52 7.55
CA CYS A 278 10.10 10.85 8.18
C CYS A 278 11.54 11.25 8.55
N GLY A 279 12.49 10.32 8.45
CA GLY A 279 13.91 10.53 8.73
C GLY A 279 14.27 10.61 10.21
N LYS A 280 13.34 10.40 11.15
CA LYS A 280 13.58 10.59 12.58
C LYS A 280 14.53 9.55 13.19
N CYS A 281 14.29 8.27 12.95
CA CYS A 281 15.13 7.21 13.51
C CYS A 281 16.12 6.65 12.49
N VAL A 282 17.34 6.38 12.93
CA VAL A 282 18.43 5.89 12.08
C VAL A 282 18.09 4.57 11.39
N PRO A 283 17.53 3.55 12.08
CA PRO A 283 17.23 2.26 11.43
C PRO A 283 16.33 2.39 10.20
N CYS A 284 15.27 3.20 10.28
CA CYS A 284 14.40 3.46 9.15
C CYS A 284 15.09 4.33 8.08
N ARG A 285 15.69 5.47 8.47
CA ARG A 285 16.28 6.42 7.52
C ARG A 285 17.44 5.83 6.71
N GLU A 286 18.40 5.22 7.39
CA GLU A 286 19.60 4.67 6.73
C GLU A 286 19.38 3.22 6.28
N GLY A 287 18.68 2.41 7.08
CA GLY A 287 18.46 1.00 6.77
C GLY A 287 17.60 0.80 5.52
N THR A 288 16.48 1.52 5.38
CA THR A 288 15.65 1.41 4.15
C THR A 288 16.39 1.91 2.92
N LYS A 289 17.23 2.95 3.07
CA LYS A 289 18.09 3.44 1.99
C LYS A 289 19.09 2.37 1.57
N ARG A 290 19.76 1.74 2.53
CA ARG A 290 20.75 0.67 2.24
C ARG A 290 20.08 -0.53 1.57
N MET A 291 18.93 -0.98 2.07
CA MET A 291 18.17 -2.06 1.42
C MET A 291 17.78 -1.70 -0.03
N LEU A 292 17.36 -0.46 -0.28
CA LEU A 292 17.05 0.01 -1.63
C LEU A 292 18.28 -0.03 -2.54
N GLU A 293 19.43 0.48 -2.09
CA GLU A 293 20.70 0.45 -2.84
C GLU A 293 21.11 -0.96 -3.24
N ILE A 294 20.91 -1.95 -2.34
CA ILE A 294 21.18 -3.36 -2.63
C ILE A 294 20.23 -3.87 -3.71
N LEU A 295 18.92 -3.64 -3.57
CA LEU A 295 17.92 -4.06 -4.55
C LEU A 295 18.17 -3.41 -5.92
N GLU A 296 18.53 -2.12 -5.96
CA GLU A 296 18.91 -1.42 -7.20
C GLU A 296 20.15 -2.05 -7.83
N ARG A 297 21.14 -2.45 -7.04
CA ARG A 297 22.34 -3.17 -7.51
C ARG A 297 21.98 -4.53 -8.11
N ILE A 298 21.07 -5.28 -7.50
CA ILE A 298 20.60 -6.57 -8.00
C ILE A 298 19.87 -6.43 -9.34
N VAL A 299 18.89 -5.52 -9.45
CA VAL A 299 18.13 -5.30 -10.71
C VAL A 299 19.00 -4.69 -11.82
N ALA A 300 20.09 -4.01 -11.45
CA ALA A 300 21.09 -3.51 -12.39
C ALA A 300 22.07 -4.60 -12.89
N GLY A 301 22.00 -5.83 -12.35
CA GLY A 301 22.88 -6.94 -12.73
C GLY A 301 24.25 -6.95 -12.03
N ASN A 302 24.43 -6.09 -11.02
CA ASN A 302 25.68 -5.95 -10.26
C ASN A 302 25.57 -6.55 -8.85
N GLY A 303 24.48 -7.31 -8.57
CA GLY A 303 24.27 -7.97 -7.28
C GLY A 303 25.24 -9.13 -7.07
N GLU A 304 25.47 -9.44 -5.80
CA GLU A 304 26.27 -10.55 -5.29
C GLU A 304 25.40 -11.43 -4.37
N MET A 305 25.78 -12.71 -4.18
CA MET A 305 24.98 -13.61 -3.33
C MET A 305 24.91 -13.16 -1.86
N SER A 306 25.98 -12.53 -1.37
CA SER A 306 26.03 -11.91 -0.04
C SER A 306 25.00 -10.78 0.15
N ASP A 307 24.47 -10.20 -0.93
CA ASP A 307 23.44 -9.19 -0.87
C ASP A 307 22.14 -9.70 -0.24
N LEU A 308 21.84 -10.99 -0.44
CA LEU A 308 20.63 -11.60 0.14
C LEU A 308 20.75 -11.71 1.66
N ASP A 309 21.89 -12.13 2.16
CA ASP A 309 22.16 -12.24 3.59
C ASP A 309 22.16 -10.82 4.23
N GLU A 310 22.79 -9.83 3.56
CA GLU A 310 22.79 -8.43 4.02
C GLU A 310 21.35 -7.84 4.06
N LEU A 311 20.49 -8.17 3.09
CA LEU A 311 19.09 -7.73 3.11
C LEU A 311 18.31 -8.33 4.28
N GLU A 312 18.52 -9.61 4.61
CA GLU A 312 17.85 -10.27 5.73
C GLU A 312 18.35 -9.73 7.09
N GLU A 313 19.66 -9.50 7.25
CA GLU A 313 20.23 -8.88 8.46
C GLU A 313 19.74 -7.44 8.67
N LEU A 314 19.72 -6.63 7.61
CA LEU A 314 19.17 -5.27 7.67
C LEU A 314 17.67 -5.27 8.00
N ALA A 315 16.93 -6.23 7.44
CA ALA A 315 15.50 -6.38 7.72
C ALA A 315 15.24 -6.64 9.20
N ASP A 316 15.93 -7.61 9.79
CA ASP A 316 15.82 -7.92 11.22
C ASP A 316 16.17 -6.72 12.09
N MET A 317 17.28 -6.05 11.78
CA MET A 317 17.70 -4.85 12.52
C MET A 317 16.65 -3.75 12.45
N ILE A 318 16.09 -3.45 11.26
CA ILE A 318 15.10 -2.39 11.07
C ILE A 318 13.79 -2.73 11.80
N GLU A 319 13.29 -3.96 11.66
CA GLU A 319 12.05 -4.42 12.28
C GLU A 319 12.12 -4.29 13.81
N ASN A 320 13.22 -4.68 14.42
CA ASN A 320 13.39 -4.69 15.87
C ASN A 320 13.74 -3.32 16.47
N THR A 321 14.33 -2.39 15.70
CA THR A 321 14.86 -1.14 16.25
C THR A 321 14.19 0.13 15.75
N ALA A 322 13.38 0.08 14.69
CA ALA A 322 12.66 1.24 14.19
C ALA A 322 11.60 1.73 15.18
N LEU A 323 11.36 3.05 15.21
CA LEU A 323 10.50 3.71 16.17
C LEU A 323 9.00 3.42 15.99
N CYS A 324 8.53 3.40 14.75
CA CYS A 324 7.09 3.34 14.42
C CYS A 324 6.78 2.20 13.45
N GLY A 325 5.47 1.96 13.24
CA GLY A 325 4.97 0.90 12.36
C GLY A 325 5.53 0.96 10.94
N LEU A 326 5.66 2.15 10.34
CA LEU A 326 6.22 2.31 8.99
C LEU A 326 7.64 1.71 8.92
N GLY A 327 8.53 2.10 9.82
CA GLY A 327 9.89 1.55 9.81
C GLY A 327 9.94 0.06 10.12
N LYS A 328 9.18 -0.39 11.13
CA LYS A 328 9.15 -1.82 11.52
C LYS A 328 8.61 -2.74 10.44
N SER A 329 7.69 -2.27 9.61
CA SER A 329 7.11 -3.08 8.54
C SER A 329 7.78 -2.90 7.18
N ALA A 330 8.63 -1.88 7.03
CA ALA A 330 9.32 -1.57 5.78
C ALA A 330 10.03 -2.76 5.11
N PRO A 331 10.72 -3.65 5.83
CA PRO A 331 11.41 -4.79 5.25
C PRO A 331 10.50 -5.92 4.76
N LYS A 332 9.25 -6.01 5.24
CA LYS A 332 8.37 -7.17 5.02
C LYS A 332 8.16 -7.54 3.54
N PRO A 333 7.90 -6.60 2.62
CA PRO A 333 7.79 -6.94 1.20
C PRO A 333 9.07 -7.56 0.64
N VAL A 334 10.24 -7.10 1.08
CA VAL A 334 11.53 -7.63 0.63
C VAL A 334 11.75 -9.05 1.14
N VAL A 335 11.62 -9.25 2.46
CA VAL A 335 11.83 -10.57 3.08
C VAL A 335 10.84 -11.60 2.56
N SER A 336 9.56 -11.25 2.44
CA SER A 336 8.54 -12.16 1.92
C SER A 336 8.81 -12.58 0.47
N THR A 337 9.30 -11.66 -0.37
CA THR A 337 9.65 -11.99 -1.76
C THR A 337 10.96 -12.80 -1.86
N ILE A 338 11.96 -12.54 -1.02
CA ILE A 338 13.17 -13.38 -0.95
C ILE A 338 12.80 -14.81 -0.56
N HIS A 339 12.01 -15.01 0.48
CA HIS A 339 11.63 -16.34 0.95
C HIS A 339 10.81 -17.10 -0.08
N ALA A 340 9.84 -16.44 -0.74
CA ALA A 340 8.96 -17.09 -1.69
C ALA A 340 9.58 -17.29 -3.08
N PHE A 341 10.48 -16.42 -3.50
CA PHE A 341 11.02 -16.36 -4.87
C PHE A 341 12.54 -16.27 -4.91
N ARG A 342 13.23 -16.91 -3.97
CA ARG A 342 14.70 -16.88 -3.87
C ARG A 342 15.39 -17.18 -5.20
N LYS A 343 14.87 -18.13 -5.97
CA LYS A 343 15.41 -18.47 -7.30
C LYS A 343 15.40 -17.29 -8.28
N GLU A 344 14.43 -16.39 -8.23
CA GLU A 344 14.43 -15.21 -9.09
C GLU A 344 15.55 -14.23 -8.70
N TYR A 345 15.82 -14.08 -7.41
CA TYR A 345 16.97 -13.29 -6.95
C TYR A 345 18.30 -13.91 -7.38
N GLU A 346 18.44 -15.22 -7.21
CA GLU A 346 19.64 -15.96 -7.66
C GLU A 346 19.86 -15.82 -9.17
N GLU A 347 18.81 -15.92 -10.00
CA GLU A 347 18.91 -15.69 -11.44
C GLU A 347 19.33 -14.26 -11.80
N HIS A 348 18.81 -13.24 -11.08
CA HIS A 348 19.24 -11.85 -11.26
C HIS A 348 20.73 -11.69 -10.92
N ILE A 349 21.19 -12.37 -9.87
CA ILE A 349 22.56 -12.26 -9.34
C ILE A 349 23.55 -13.12 -10.13
N ILE A 350 23.25 -14.41 -10.34
CA ILE A 350 24.17 -15.39 -10.92
C ILE A 350 24.06 -15.36 -12.46
N ASP A 351 22.83 -15.58 -12.96
CA ASP A 351 22.59 -15.74 -14.40
C ASP A 351 22.47 -14.41 -15.13
N LYS A 352 22.41 -13.29 -14.38
CA LYS A 352 22.20 -11.94 -14.92
C LYS A 352 20.93 -11.88 -15.81
N LYS A 353 19.88 -12.57 -15.39
CA LYS A 353 18.64 -12.76 -16.14
C LYS A 353 17.43 -12.35 -15.31
N CYS A 354 16.51 -11.63 -15.93
CA CYS A 354 15.19 -11.34 -15.40
C CYS A 354 14.14 -12.09 -16.22
N ARG A 355 13.45 -13.08 -15.63
CA ARG A 355 12.40 -13.88 -16.33
C ARG A 355 11.30 -13.01 -16.93
N ALA A 356 10.89 -11.98 -16.20
CA ALA A 356 9.85 -11.03 -16.61
C ALA A 356 10.33 -10.02 -17.67
N GLY A 357 11.62 -9.94 -17.93
CA GLY A 357 12.21 -9.01 -18.91
C GLY A 357 12.03 -7.52 -18.56
N VAL A 358 11.60 -7.17 -17.32
CA VAL A 358 11.34 -5.78 -16.91
C VAL A 358 12.61 -5.06 -16.41
N CYS A 359 13.58 -5.80 -15.88
CA CYS A 359 14.87 -5.24 -15.45
C CYS A 359 15.73 -4.91 -16.66
N SER A 360 15.75 -3.63 -17.03
CA SER A 360 16.37 -3.18 -18.30
C SER A 360 17.82 -3.63 -18.49
N ASN A 361 18.60 -3.63 -17.42
CA ASN A 361 20.01 -4.00 -17.47
C ASN A 361 20.25 -5.52 -17.58
N LEU A 362 19.21 -6.32 -17.36
CA LEU A 362 19.26 -7.79 -17.46
C LEU A 362 18.65 -8.33 -18.75
N ARG A 363 18.11 -7.46 -19.61
CA ARG A 363 17.58 -7.87 -20.91
C ARG A 363 18.70 -8.31 -21.83
N VAL A 364 18.51 -9.43 -22.50
CA VAL A 364 19.37 -9.90 -23.57
C VAL A 364 18.70 -9.65 -24.89
N PHE A 365 19.28 -8.78 -25.72
CA PHE A 365 18.75 -8.46 -27.03
C PHE A 365 19.24 -9.49 -28.05
N LYS A 366 18.30 -10.03 -28.84
CA LYS A 366 18.57 -11.00 -29.92
C LYS A 366 17.90 -10.58 -31.22
N ILE A 367 18.43 -11.10 -32.32
CA ILE A 367 17.85 -10.93 -33.65
C ILE A 367 17.45 -12.31 -34.17
N ASP A 368 16.15 -12.48 -34.46
CA ASP A 368 15.61 -13.66 -35.12
C ASP A 368 16.16 -13.73 -36.55
N PRO A 369 16.95 -14.74 -36.88
CA PRO A 369 17.56 -14.85 -38.23
C PRO A 369 16.52 -15.10 -39.33
N GLU A 370 15.39 -15.71 -39.00
CA GLU A 370 14.33 -16.01 -40.02
C GLU A 370 13.55 -14.74 -40.39
N LYS A 371 13.31 -13.87 -39.44
CA LYS A 371 12.62 -12.58 -39.63
C LYS A 371 13.57 -11.50 -40.16
N CYS A 372 14.86 -11.60 -39.89
CA CYS A 372 15.82 -10.56 -40.24
C CYS A 372 16.12 -10.54 -41.75
N LYS A 373 15.78 -9.43 -42.42
CA LYS A 373 16.04 -9.24 -43.86
C LYS A 373 17.38 -8.56 -44.17
N GLY A 374 18.24 -8.36 -43.17
CA GLY A 374 19.56 -7.75 -43.38
C GLY A 374 19.54 -6.29 -43.84
N CYS A 375 18.53 -5.49 -43.42
CA CYS A 375 18.34 -4.11 -43.87
C CYS A 375 19.28 -3.07 -43.22
N SER A 376 20.06 -3.46 -42.23
CA SER A 376 21.01 -2.64 -41.44
C SER A 376 20.42 -1.51 -40.60
N LYS A 377 19.11 -1.28 -40.56
CA LYS A 377 18.51 -0.18 -39.77
C LYS A 377 18.88 -0.24 -38.27
N CYS A 378 18.78 -1.41 -37.67
CA CYS A 378 19.13 -1.60 -36.27
C CYS A 378 20.62 -1.30 -35.98
N ALA A 379 21.52 -1.71 -36.87
CA ALA A 379 22.95 -1.43 -36.72
C ALA A 379 23.29 0.06 -36.90
N LYS A 380 22.65 0.74 -37.85
CA LYS A 380 22.84 2.19 -38.09
C LYS A 380 22.36 3.07 -36.92
N ASN A 381 21.33 2.59 -36.19
CA ASN A 381 20.76 3.31 -35.05
C ASN A 381 21.33 2.82 -33.70
N CYS A 382 22.31 1.92 -33.70
CA CYS A 382 22.96 1.47 -32.47
C CYS A 382 24.02 2.47 -32.00
N PRO A 383 23.84 3.18 -30.86
CA PRO A 383 24.76 4.23 -30.43
C PRO A 383 26.13 3.72 -30.04
N VAL A 384 26.26 2.42 -29.75
CA VAL A 384 27.53 1.78 -29.31
C VAL A 384 28.07 0.77 -30.34
N ASN A 385 27.49 0.72 -31.54
CA ASN A 385 27.88 -0.22 -32.61
C ASN A 385 27.94 -1.70 -32.16
N ALA A 386 27.03 -2.10 -31.27
CA ALA A 386 26.95 -3.48 -30.78
C ALA A 386 26.31 -4.43 -31.80
N ILE A 387 25.81 -3.97 -32.93
CA ILE A 387 25.09 -4.77 -33.94
C ILE A 387 25.94 -4.87 -35.21
N THR A 388 26.30 -6.09 -35.57
CA THR A 388 27.17 -6.38 -36.73
C THR A 388 26.48 -7.37 -37.70
N GLY A 389 26.80 -7.29 -38.97
CA GLY A 389 26.26 -8.18 -39.98
C GLY A 389 26.54 -7.66 -41.40
N LYS A 390 26.11 -8.43 -42.42
CA LYS A 390 26.18 -8.04 -43.83
C LYS A 390 24.79 -7.72 -44.38
N ILE A 391 24.69 -6.75 -45.29
CA ILE A 391 23.44 -6.43 -45.99
C ILE A 391 22.91 -7.69 -46.70
N LYS A 392 21.58 -7.92 -46.60
CA LYS A 392 20.86 -9.11 -47.08
C LYS A 392 21.19 -10.41 -46.33
N SER A 393 21.89 -10.34 -45.20
CA SER A 393 22.12 -11.48 -44.28
C SER A 393 21.68 -11.05 -42.85
N PRO A 394 21.29 -12.02 -41.98
CA PRO A 394 20.91 -11.70 -40.62
C PRO A 394 22.05 -10.98 -39.88
N PHE A 395 21.67 -9.98 -39.06
CA PHE A 395 22.58 -9.29 -38.17
C PHE A 395 22.62 -9.99 -36.81
N THR A 396 23.70 -9.73 -36.03
CA THR A 396 23.88 -10.25 -34.67
C THR A 396 24.14 -9.11 -33.72
N ILE A 397 23.75 -9.31 -32.45
CA ILE A 397 23.98 -8.33 -31.37
C ILE A 397 25.09 -8.88 -30.46
N ASP A 398 26.11 -8.09 -30.25
CA ASP A 398 27.15 -8.31 -29.23
C ASP A 398 26.63 -7.77 -27.89
N ASN A 399 26.10 -8.66 -27.05
CA ASN A 399 25.52 -8.26 -25.77
C ASN A 399 26.57 -7.76 -24.76
N SER A 400 27.86 -7.98 -24.97
CA SER A 400 28.91 -7.42 -24.14
C SER A 400 29.12 -5.93 -24.38
N LYS A 401 28.78 -5.44 -25.57
CA LYS A 401 28.82 -4.01 -25.95
C LYS A 401 27.47 -3.32 -25.83
N CYS A 402 26.39 -4.10 -25.76
CA CYS A 402 25.04 -3.57 -25.78
C CYS A 402 24.68 -2.83 -24.48
N ILE A 403 24.34 -1.54 -24.59
CA ILE A 403 23.85 -0.72 -23.46
C ILE A 403 22.36 -0.87 -23.20
N LYS A 404 21.70 -1.83 -23.85
CA LYS A 404 20.31 -2.23 -23.62
C LYS A 404 19.26 -1.11 -23.78
N CYS A 405 19.53 -0.13 -24.65
CA CYS A 405 18.68 1.08 -24.85
C CYS A 405 17.38 0.82 -25.61
N GLY A 406 17.18 -0.35 -26.24
CA GLY A 406 15.94 -0.70 -26.98
C GLY A 406 15.85 -0.13 -28.40
N SER A 407 16.69 0.81 -28.81
CA SER A 407 16.61 1.48 -30.12
C SER A 407 16.57 0.52 -31.33
N CYS A 408 17.17 -0.65 -31.22
CA CYS A 408 17.15 -1.67 -32.28
C CYS A 408 15.79 -2.31 -32.45
N ILE A 409 14.97 -2.45 -31.40
CA ILE A 409 13.60 -2.94 -31.46
C ILE A 409 12.73 -1.89 -32.17
N ASP A 410 12.79 -0.63 -31.73
CA ASP A 410 11.97 0.47 -32.26
C ASP A 410 12.23 0.73 -33.76
N ASN A 411 13.46 0.49 -34.18
CA ASN A 411 13.87 0.71 -35.59
C ASN A 411 13.76 -0.53 -36.48
N CYS A 412 13.31 -1.70 -35.96
CA CYS A 412 13.21 -2.91 -36.77
C CYS A 412 11.84 -3.02 -37.45
N PRO A 413 11.73 -2.75 -38.79
CA PRO A 413 10.42 -2.81 -39.49
C PRO A 413 9.89 -4.22 -39.69
N PHE A 414 10.69 -5.23 -39.37
CA PHE A 414 10.35 -6.65 -39.54
C PHE A 414 10.06 -7.36 -38.22
N GLY A 415 10.10 -6.65 -37.10
CA GLY A 415 9.93 -7.27 -35.78
C GLY A 415 10.93 -8.40 -35.48
N ALA A 416 12.13 -8.33 -36.10
CA ALA A 416 13.14 -9.36 -35.96
C ALA A 416 13.97 -9.22 -34.68
N VAL A 417 13.96 -8.05 -34.02
CA VAL A 417 14.69 -7.83 -32.76
C VAL A 417 13.74 -8.09 -31.60
N TYR A 418 14.18 -8.89 -30.63
CA TYR A 418 13.42 -9.23 -29.43
C TYR A 418 14.31 -9.28 -28.20
N THR A 419 13.74 -9.37 -27.03
CA THR A 419 14.43 -9.52 -25.74
C THR A 419 14.08 -10.85 -25.10
N GLU A 420 15.08 -11.44 -24.48
CA GLU A 420 14.93 -12.56 -23.53
C GLU A 420 15.28 -12.11 -22.13
#